data_242f0d21ca5ebedebd95100363ccb903
#
_entry.id   242f0d21ca5ebedebd95100363ccb903
#
_cell.length_a   1.000
_cell.length_b   1.000
_cell.length_c   1.000
_cell.angle_alpha   90.00
_cell.angle_beta   90.00
_cell.angle_gamma   90.00
#
_symmetry.space_group_name_H-M   'P 1'
#
loop_
_entity.id
_entity.type
_entity.pdbx_description
1 polymer ?
#
loop_
_entity_poly.entity_id
_entity_poly.type
_entity_poly.pdbx_seq_one_letter_code
_entity_poly.pdbx_strand_id
1 'polypeptide(L)'
;MYDETQLKIIDATMTLIIEKGYSDATTKNIAKLAGVNESTIFRRFAGKKEIVIAAMELPKWNPGLSESDFTYHGNLEADLTSFSRIYMSKVTLQMVKVSIGLRSAELQDAALSGIMKVPMVFKKVLISYFTKMIAEGKMRECNVESVSIQFIAMNFGFVFLDASFGDKLIGVSKEEYIRNSIKVFLSGICV
;
A
#
# COMPACT_ATOMS: atom_id res chain seq x y z
N MET A 1 -20.25 11.63 -1.53
CA MET A 1 -19.36 12.32 -0.56
C MET A 1 -19.85 11.97 0.82
N TYR A 2 -18.96 11.54 1.73
CA TYR A 2 -19.33 11.18 3.10
C TYR A 2 -19.50 12.42 3.95
N ASP A 3 -20.52 12.44 4.82
CA ASP A 3 -20.73 13.53 5.80
C ASP A 3 -19.77 13.41 7.00
N GLU A 4 -19.73 14.43 7.86
CA GLU A 4 -18.82 14.48 9.01
C GLU A 4 -19.02 13.30 9.97
N THR A 5 -20.27 12.88 10.19
CA THR A 5 -20.57 11.72 11.04
C THR A 5 -20.05 10.43 10.44
N GLN A 6 -20.22 10.24 9.13
CA GLN A 6 -19.70 9.07 8.41
C GLN A 6 -18.17 9.04 8.46
N LEU A 7 -17.50 10.18 8.27
CA LEU A 7 -16.03 10.27 8.38
C LEU A 7 -15.54 9.92 9.78
N LYS A 8 -16.20 10.39 10.85
CA LYS A 8 -15.87 10.01 12.24
C LYS A 8 -16.02 8.51 12.48
N ILE A 9 -17.08 7.90 11.95
CA ILE A 9 -17.31 6.45 12.05
C ILE A 9 -16.22 5.68 11.30
N ILE A 10 -15.88 6.09 10.08
CA ILE A 10 -14.81 5.48 9.27
C ILE A 10 -13.48 5.56 10.02
N ASP A 11 -13.11 6.74 10.52
CA ASP A 11 -11.84 6.95 11.24
C ASP A 11 -11.75 6.10 12.51
N ALA A 12 -12.82 6.07 13.32
CA ALA A 12 -12.87 5.24 14.51
C ALA A 12 -12.74 3.75 14.19
N THR A 13 -13.40 3.29 13.11
CA THR A 13 -13.35 1.90 12.66
C THR A 13 -11.93 1.52 12.27
N MET A 14 -11.29 2.32 11.43
CA MET A 14 -9.94 2.03 10.94
C MET A 14 -8.89 2.10 12.06
N THR A 15 -9.03 3.02 13.00
CA THR A 15 -8.19 3.11 14.19
C THR A 15 -8.27 1.82 15.01
N LEU A 16 -9.48 1.34 15.33
CA LEU A 16 -9.67 0.10 16.08
C LEU A 16 -9.14 -1.12 15.34
N ILE A 17 -9.30 -1.17 14.02
CA ILE A 17 -8.77 -2.27 13.20
C ILE A 17 -7.24 -2.30 13.24
N ILE A 18 -6.58 -1.15 13.18
CA ILE A 18 -5.11 -1.05 13.27
C ILE A 18 -4.63 -1.50 14.65
N GLU A 19 -5.34 -1.15 15.72
CA GLU A 19 -4.94 -1.43 17.10
C GLU A 19 -5.25 -2.86 17.53
N LYS A 20 -6.40 -3.41 17.13
CA LYS A 20 -6.97 -4.65 17.68
C LYS A 20 -7.30 -5.72 16.63
N GLY A 21 -7.19 -5.39 15.36
CA GLY A 21 -7.64 -6.24 14.25
C GLY A 21 -9.14 -6.12 13.98
N TYR A 22 -9.55 -6.66 12.83
CA TYR A 22 -10.93 -6.55 12.36
C TYR A 22 -11.95 -7.19 13.30
N SER A 23 -11.66 -8.38 13.83
CA SER A 23 -12.61 -9.13 14.67
C SER A 23 -12.98 -8.37 15.95
N ASP A 24 -12.00 -7.71 16.57
CA ASP A 24 -12.18 -7.02 17.86
C ASP A 24 -12.70 -5.59 17.72
N ALA A 25 -12.74 -5.03 16.51
CA ALA A 25 -13.37 -3.76 16.20
C ALA A 25 -14.90 -3.91 16.13
N THR A 26 -15.56 -4.00 17.29
CA THR A 26 -17.02 -4.15 17.37
C THR A 26 -17.75 -2.83 17.08
N THR A 27 -18.98 -2.89 16.56
CA THR A 27 -19.84 -1.70 16.33
C THR A 27 -20.03 -0.88 17.59
N LYS A 28 -20.13 -1.52 18.75
CA LYS A 28 -20.21 -0.86 20.07
C LYS A 28 -18.94 -0.04 20.37
N ASN A 29 -17.75 -0.61 20.13
CA ASN A 29 -16.48 0.09 20.35
C ASN A 29 -16.29 1.21 19.34
N ILE A 30 -16.69 0.99 18.08
CA ILE A 30 -16.66 2.01 17.02
C ILE A 30 -17.57 3.18 17.40
N ALA A 31 -18.81 2.92 17.81
CA ALA A 31 -19.74 3.97 18.23
C ALA A 31 -19.18 4.81 19.40
N LYS A 32 -18.60 4.15 20.41
CA LYS A 32 -17.96 4.80 21.55
C LYS A 32 -16.81 5.72 21.11
N LEU A 33 -15.92 5.23 20.23
CA LEU A 33 -14.77 5.99 19.76
C LEU A 33 -15.17 7.14 18.83
N ALA A 34 -16.20 6.92 17.98
CA ALA A 34 -16.73 7.95 17.08
C ALA A 34 -17.60 9.01 17.76
N GLY A 35 -17.97 8.80 19.05
CA GLY A 35 -18.86 9.70 19.78
C GLY A 35 -20.31 9.69 19.26
N VAL A 36 -20.80 8.54 18.81
CA VAL A 36 -22.16 8.35 18.27
C VAL A 36 -22.87 7.19 18.96
N ASN A 37 -24.19 7.09 18.77
CA ASN A 37 -24.93 5.92 19.17
C ASN A 37 -24.71 4.77 18.17
N GLU A 38 -24.71 3.52 18.63
CA GLU A 38 -24.54 2.35 17.78
C GLU A 38 -25.62 2.27 16.68
N SER A 39 -26.84 2.68 16.97
CA SER A 39 -27.92 2.80 15.97
C SER A 39 -27.59 3.76 14.83
N THR A 40 -26.74 4.76 15.08
CA THR A 40 -26.28 5.69 14.04
C THR A 40 -25.36 5.00 13.04
N ILE A 41 -24.57 4.02 13.49
CA ILE A 41 -23.73 3.22 12.61
C ILE A 41 -24.61 2.47 11.62
N PHE A 42 -25.62 1.71 12.11
CA PHE A 42 -26.51 0.93 11.25
C PHE A 42 -27.39 1.80 10.34
N ARG A 43 -27.67 3.05 10.73
CA ARG A 43 -28.40 3.98 9.87
C ARG A 43 -27.52 4.55 8.74
N ARG A 44 -26.20 4.68 8.95
CA ARG A 44 -25.25 5.28 8.00
C ARG A 44 -24.52 4.26 7.13
N PHE A 45 -24.34 3.05 7.67
CA PHE A 45 -23.66 1.92 7.03
C PHE A 45 -24.42 0.64 7.38
N ALA A 46 -24.47 -0.31 6.44
CA ALA A 46 -25.16 -1.59 6.70
C ALA A 46 -24.43 -2.45 7.75
N GLY A 47 -23.13 -2.15 8.00
CA GLY A 47 -22.33 -2.83 9.00
C GLY A 47 -20.86 -2.46 8.94
N LYS A 48 -20.04 -3.17 9.72
CA LYS A 48 -18.58 -2.92 9.80
C LYS A 48 -17.86 -3.11 8.46
N LYS A 49 -18.29 -4.09 7.67
CA LYS A 49 -17.72 -4.39 6.36
C LYS A 49 -17.86 -3.20 5.40
N GLU A 50 -19.04 -2.60 5.36
CA GLU A 50 -19.35 -1.45 4.50
C GLU A 50 -18.54 -0.21 4.91
N ILE A 51 -18.27 -0.04 6.22
CA ILE A 51 -17.41 1.04 6.71
C ILE A 51 -15.98 0.85 6.19
N VAL A 52 -15.46 -0.38 6.20
CA VAL A 52 -14.11 -0.68 5.68
C VAL A 52 -14.06 -0.43 4.17
N ILE A 53 -15.08 -0.85 3.42
CA ILE A 53 -15.14 -0.59 1.98
C ILE A 53 -15.12 0.92 1.71
N ALA A 54 -15.91 1.70 2.46
CA ALA A 54 -15.92 3.16 2.38
C ALA A 54 -14.55 3.77 2.72
N ALA A 55 -13.85 3.24 3.73
CA ALA A 55 -12.51 3.68 4.07
C ALA A 55 -11.52 3.49 2.91
N MET A 56 -11.63 2.38 2.17
CA MET A 56 -10.73 2.10 1.03
C MET A 56 -10.95 3.03 -0.18
N GLU A 57 -12.01 3.82 -0.19
CA GLU A 57 -12.24 4.87 -1.18
C GLU A 57 -11.61 6.22 -0.79
N LEU A 58 -11.20 6.37 0.47
CA LEU A 58 -10.65 7.62 1.00
C LEU A 58 -9.11 7.65 0.89
N PRO A 59 -8.53 8.74 0.36
CA PRO A 59 -7.07 8.89 0.24
C PRO A 59 -6.31 8.76 1.56
N LYS A 60 -6.95 9.08 2.68
CA LYS A 60 -6.38 8.92 4.03
C LYS A 60 -6.03 7.46 4.34
N TRP A 61 -6.86 6.53 3.91
CA TRP A 61 -6.74 5.11 4.25
C TRP A 61 -6.20 4.26 3.09
N ASN A 62 -6.37 4.75 1.88
CA ASN A 62 -5.88 4.14 0.66
C ASN A 62 -5.37 5.23 -0.29
N PRO A 63 -4.16 5.75 -0.07
CA PRO A 63 -3.58 6.77 -0.94
C PRO A 63 -3.39 6.18 -2.32
N GLY A 64 -4.14 6.70 -3.28
CA GLY A 64 -4.10 6.22 -4.66
C GLY A 64 -2.70 6.33 -5.26
N LEU A 65 -2.34 5.32 -6.05
CA LEU A 65 -1.19 5.33 -6.95
C LEU A 65 -1.74 5.31 -8.37
N SER A 66 -1.21 6.17 -9.23
CA SER A 66 -1.61 6.27 -10.63
C SER A 66 -0.38 6.10 -11.55
N GLU A 67 -0.60 5.67 -12.78
CA GLU A 67 0.47 5.56 -13.77
C GLU A 67 1.14 6.93 -14.04
N SER A 68 0.39 8.02 -13.93
CA SER A 68 0.88 9.39 -14.11
C SER A 68 1.82 9.88 -12.99
N ASP A 69 1.91 9.17 -11.87
CA ASP A 69 2.87 9.48 -10.82
C ASP A 69 4.32 9.13 -11.25
N PHE A 70 4.47 8.31 -12.29
CA PHE A 70 5.77 7.80 -12.76
C PHE A 70 6.21 8.48 -14.04
N THR A 71 7.41 9.06 -14.02
CA THR A 71 8.03 9.68 -15.20
C THR A 71 9.17 8.80 -15.69
N TYR A 72 9.22 8.59 -16.99
CA TYR A 72 10.24 7.81 -17.67
C TYR A 72 11.30 8.75 -18.26
N HIS A 73 12.55 8.62 -17.82
CA HIS A 73 13.69 9.41 -18.33
C HIS A 73 14.67 8.55 -19.14
N GLY A 74 14.53 7.23 -19.12
CA GLY A 74 15.41 6.32 -19.85
C GLY A 74 16.73 6.04 -19.15
N ASN A 75 16.84 6.38 -17.86
CA ASN A 75 17.97 6.05 -17.00
C ASN A 75 17.50 5.09 -15.90
N LEU A 76 17.97 3.84 -15.98
CA LEU A 76 17.52 2.76 -15.07
C LEU A 76 17.73 3.14 -13.59
N GLU A 77 18.90 3.67 -13.21
CA GLU A 77 19.18 3.99 -11.80
C GLU A 77 18.31 5.14 -11.30
N ALA A 78 18.25 6.23 -12.08
CA ALA A 78 17.45 7.40 -11.70
C ALA A 78 15.95 7.08 -11.67
N ASP A 79 15.43 6.37 -12.68
CA ASP A 79 14.02 6.04 -12.80
C ASP A 79 13.59 5.07 -11.69
N LEU A 80 14.33 3.98 -11.46
CA LEU A 80 13.99 3.01 -10.41
C LEU A 80 14.14 3.59 -9.00
N THR A 81 15.11 4.48 -8.79
CA THR A 81 15.24 5.24 -7.53
C THR A 81 14.00 6.11 -7.31
N SER A 82 13.57 6.85 -8.33
CA SER A 82 12.35 7.66 -8.30
C SER A 82 11.11 6.79 -8.04
N PHE A 83 10.98 5.66 -8.74
CA PHE A 83 9.86 4.73 -8.57
C PHE A 83 9.78 4.15 -7.16
N SER A 84 10.93 3.80 -6.56
CA SER A 84 10.99 3.36 -5.17
C SER A 84 10.52 4.44 -4.20
N ARG A 85 10.96 5.68 -4.38
CA ARG A 85 10.53 6.82 -3.55
C ARG A 85 9.02 7.06 -3.66
N ILE A 86 8.49 7.08 -4.88
CA ILE A 86 7.05 7.24 -5.13
C ILE A 86 6.28 6.12 -4.45
N TYR A 87 6.65 4.86 -4.68
CA TYR A 87 6.00 3.71 -4.08
C TYR A 87 6.00 3.78 -2.56
N MET A 88 7.17 3.99 -1.94
CA MET A 88 7.31 4.06 -0.48
C MET A 88 6.69 5.32 0.14
N SER A 89 6.39 6.36 -0.64
CA SER A 89 5.61 7.51 -0.18
C SER A 89 4.11 7.23 -0.12
N LYS A 90 3.63 6.34 -0.98
CA LYS A 90 2.22 5.94 -1.06
C LYS A 90 1.91 4.74 -0.17
N VAL A 91 2.80 3.74 -0.14
CA VAL A 91 2.69 2.59 0.77
C VAL A 91 3.27 3.00 2.13
N THR A 92 2.45 3.64 2.94
CA THR A 92 2.84 4.15 4.26
C THR A 92 2.82 3.04 5.31
N LEU A 93 3.50 3.27 6.45
CA LEU A 93 3.42 2.39 7.64
C LEU A 93 1.97 2.15 8.06
N GLN A 94 1.13 3.19 7.97
CA GLN A 94 -0.30 3.09 8.26
C GLN A 94 -1.02 2.15 7.31
N MET A 95 -0.76 2.23 5.99
CA MET A 95 -1.33 1.30 5.00
C MET A 95 -0.95 -0.15 5.28
N VAL A 96 0.30 -0.40 5.63
CA VAL A 96 0.76 -1.76 5.98
C VAL A 96 0.01 -2.26 7.22
N LYS A 97 -0.10 -1.47 8.27
CA LYS A 97 -0.87 -1.83 9.48
C LYS A 97 -2.34 -2.09 9.16
N VAL A 98 -2.95 -1.25 8.33
CA VAL A 98 -4.32 -1.47 7.82
C VAL A 98 -4.41 -2.81 7.08
N SER A 99 -3.50 -3.08 6.15
CA SER A 99 -3.52 -4.31 5.36
C SER A 99 -3.36 -5.58 6.20
N ILE A 100 -2.60 -5.49 7.29
CA ILE A 100 -2.46 -6.59 8.27
C ILE A 100 -3.76 -6.74 9.08
N GLY A 101 -4.29 -5.64 9.61
CA GLY A 101 -5.51 -5.64 10.43
C GLY A 101 -6.77 -6.09 9.69
N LEU A 102 -6.81 -5.91 8.36
CA LEU A 102 -7.92 -6.33 7.49
C LEU A 102 -7.86 -7.80 7.04
N ARG A 103 -6.83 -8.56 7.43
CA ARG A 103 -6.73 -9.99 7.11
C ARG A 103 -7.70 -10.80 7.95
N SER A 104 -8.96 -10.82 7.54
CA SER A 104 -10.01 -11.67 8.12
C SER A 104 -10.77 -12.39 7.00
N ALA A 105 -11.29 -13.58 7.29
CA ALA A 105 -12.06 -14.35 6.31
C ALA A 105 -13.32 -13.59 5.81
N GLU A 106 -13.91 -12.75 6.66
CA GLU A 106 -15.11 -11.95 6.33
C GLU A 106 -14.84 -10.83 5.31
N LEU A 107 -13.59 -10.33 5.26
CA LEU A 107 -13.20 -9.20 4.41
C LEU A 107 -12.42 -9.59 3.18
N GLN A 108 -12.05 -10.89 3.04
CA GLN A 108 -11.04 -11.35 2.10
C GLN A 108 -11.23 -10.80 0.69
N ASP A 109 -12.46 -10.79 0.17
CA ASP A 109 -12.73 -10.30 -1.19
C ASP A 109 -12.92 -8.78 -1.27
N ALA A 110 -13.61 -8.19 -0.31
CA ALA A 110 -13.98 -6.77 -0.36
C ALA A 110 -12.82 -5.82 -0.04
N ALA A 111 -12.01 -6.14 0.97
CA ALA A 111 -10.83 -5.35 1.32
C ALA A 111 -9.66 -5.63 0.37
N LEU A 112 -9.53 -6.87 -0.13
CA LEU A 112 -8.46 -7.25 -1.06
C LEU A 112 -8.48 -6.39 -2.31
N SER A 113 -9.65 -6.13 -2.89
CA SER A 113 -9.79 -5.30 -4.09
C SER A 113 -9.24 -3.88 -3.88
N GLY A 114 -9.46 -3.28 -2.71
CA GLY A 114 -8.93 -1.97 -2.34
C GLY A 114 -7.41 -1.99 -2.11
N ILE A 115 -6.94 -2.97 -1.33
CA ILE A 115 -5.51 -3.14 -1.00
C ILE A 115 -4.68 -3.43 -2.25
N MET A 116 -5.22 -4.21 -3.19
CA MET A 116 -4.54 -4.60 -4.42
C MET A 116 -4.36 -3.48 -5.45
N LYS A 117 -5.10 -2.37 -5.33
CA LYS A 117 -5.01 -1.25 -6.31
C LYS A 117 -3.58 -0.73 -6.45
N VAL A 118 -2.91 -0.45 -5.35
CA VAL A 118 -1.54 0.11 -5.37
C VAL A 118 -0.53 -0.87 -5.99
N PRO A 119 -0.39 -2.12 -5.53
CA PRO A 119 0.57 -3.05 -6.14
C PRO A 119 0.23 -3.41 -7.59
N MET A 120 -1.05 -3.42 -7.99
CA MET A 120 -1.44 -3.69 -9.38
C MET A 120 -1.04 -2.56 -10.33
N VAL A 121 -1.26 -1.30 -9.94
CA VAL A 121 -0.80 -0.14 -10.72
C VAL A 121 0.71 -0.16 -10.83
N PHE A 122 1.42 -0.38 -9.73
CA PHE A 122 2.89 -0.41 -9.73
C PHE A 122 3.43 -1.56 -10.60
N LYS A 123 2.83 -2.76 -10.52
CA LYS A 123 3.16 -3.89 -11.40
C LYS A 123 3.01 -3.51 -12.87
N LYS A 124 1.90 -2.88 -13.25
CA LYS A 124 1.64 -2.45 -14.62
C LYS A 124 2.70 -1.46 -15.12
N VAL A 125 3.02 -0.46 -14.31
CA VAL A 125 4.08 0.52 -14.61
C VAL A 125 5.42 -0.17 -14.83
N LEU A 126 5.83 -1.07 -13.93
CA LEU A 126 7.10 -1.78 -14.02
C LEU A 126 7.19 -2.69 -15.24
N ILE A 127 6.13 -3.42 -15.56
CA ILE A 127 6.08 -4.26 -16.76
C ILE A 127 6.28 -3.39 -18.01
N SER A 128 5.53 -2.29 -18.14
CA SER A 128 5.68 -1.37 -19.28
C SER A 128 7.09 -0.77 -19.34
N TYR A 129 7.62 -0.36 -18.21
CA TYR A 129 8.96 0.22 -18.09
C TYR A 129 10.06 -0.77 -18.49
N PHE A 130 10.10 -1.96 -17.89
CA PHE A 130 11.14 -2.95 -18.18
C PHE A 130 11.06 -3.48 -19.63
N THR A 131 9.85 -3.67 -20.15
CA THR A 131 9.68 -4.03 -21.58
C THR A 131 10.34 -3.00 -22.48
N LYS A 132 10.15 -1.70 -22.19
CA LYS A 132 10.77 -0.61 -22.96
C LYS A 132 12.29 -0.60 -22.78
N MET A 133 12.80 -0.81 -21.56
CA MET A 133 14.23 -0.86 -21.29
C MET A 133 14.95 -2.00 -22.03
N ILE A 134 14.30 -3.17 -22.13
CA ILE A 134 14.82 -4.30 -22.93
C ILE A 134 14.82 -3.92 -24.41
N ALA A 135 13.72 -3.36 -24.93
CA ALA A 135 13.62 -2.95 -26.33
C ALA A 135 14.66 -1.89 -26.73
N GLU A 136 15.08 -1.03 -25.79
CA GLU A 136 16.12 -0.03 -25.98
C GLU A 136 17.54 -0.57 -25.73
N GLY A 137 17.72 -1.87 -25.45
CA GLY A 137 19.01 -2.50 -25.18
C GLY A 137 19.68 -2.07 -23.88
N LYS A 138 18.95 -1.44 -22.96
CA LYS A 138 19.45 -0.95 -21.66
C LYS A 138 19.35 -1.99 -20.55
N MET A 139 18.56 -3.02 -20.77
CA MET A 139 18.32 -4.11 -19.83
C MET A 139 18.42 -5.44 -20.56
N ARG A 140 18.97 -6.47 -19.91
CA ARG A 140 19.03 -7.84 -20.43
C ARG A 140 17.65 -8.40 -20.65
N GLU A 141 17.52 -9.28 -21.64
CA GLU A 141 16.30 -10.09 -21.77
C GLU A 141 16.06 -10.93 -20.51
N CYS A 142 14.88 -10.84 -19.98
CA CYS A 142 14.46 -11.56 -18.78
C CYS A 142 12.94 -11.71 -18.72
N ASN A 143 12.44 -12.49 -17.76
CA ASN A 143 11.02 -12.52 -17.45
C ASN A 143 10.61 -11.22 -16.76
N VAL A 144 10.03 -10.30 -17.53
CA VAL A 144 9.64 -8.95 -17.07
C VAL A 144 8.67 -9.01 -15.89
N GLU A 145 7.73 -9.96 -15.88
CA GLU A 145 6.80 -10.11 -14.76
C GLU A 145 7.54 -10.50 -13.48
N SER A 146 8.44 -11.46 -13.56
CA SER A 146 9.24 -11.92 -12.42
C SER A 146 10.08 -10.78 -11.82
N VAL A 147 10.78 -10.03 -12.67
CA VAL A 147 11.60 -8.88 -12.25
C VAL A 147 10.74 -7.77 -11.65
N SER A 148 9.55 -7.53 -12.21
CA SER A 148 8.60 -6.56 -11.65
C SER A 148 8.15 -6.96 -10.25
N ILE A 149 7.83 -8.23 -10.02
CA ILE A 149 7.43 -8.73 -8.70
C ILE A 149 8.60 -8.67 -7.71
N GLN A 150 9.83 -8.98 -8.14
CA GLN A 150 11.02 -8.84 -7.30
C GLN A 150 11.22 -7.38 -6.86
N PHE A 151 11.06 -6.43 -7.78
CA PHE A 151 11.17 -5.02 -7.46
C PHE A 151 10.08 -4.53 -6.49
N ILE A 152 8.83 -4.99 -6.67
CA ILE A 152 7.74 -4.72 -5.73
C ILE A 152 8.04 -5.32 -4.36
N ALA A 153 8.47 -6.58 -4.31
CA ALA A 153 8.77 -7.29 -3.07
C ALA A 153 9.89 -6.62 -2.28
N MET A 154 10.95 -6.17 -2.95
CA MET A 154 12.04 -5.41 -2.35
C MET A 154 11.54 -4.13 -1.68
N ASN A 155 10.74 -3.33 -2.37
CA ASN A 155 10.21 -2.07 -1.86
C ASN A 155 9.16 -2.30 -0.74
N PHE A 156 8.20 -3.20 -0.98
CA PHE A 156 7.18 -3.53 0.01
C PHE A 156 7.77 -4.19 1.25
N GLY A 157 8.73 -5.10 1.07
CA GLY A 157 9.40 -5.78 2.17
C GLY A 157 10.03 -4.81 3.17
N PHE A 158 10.71 -3.77 2.68
CA PHE A 158 11.27 -2.74 3.55
C PHE A 158 10.18 -2.03 4.37
N VAL A 159 9.12 -1.54 3.70
CA VAL A 159 8.03 -0.83 4.39
C VAL A 159 7.31 -1.75 5.38
N PHE A 160 7.12 -3.02 5.02
CA PHE A 160 6.49 -4.02 5.90
C PHE A 160 7.33 -4.31 7.15
N LEU A 161 8.63 -4.50 6.99
CA LEU A 161 9.55 -4.75 8.11
C LEU A 161 9.66 -3.54 9.03
N ASP A 162 9.74 -2.34 8.45
CA ASP A 162 9.75 -1.09 9.21
C ASP A 162 8.43 -0.90 10.00
N ALA A 163 7.27 -1.14 9.36
CA ALA A 163 5.97 -1.06 10.04
C ALA A 163 5.79 -2.09 11.16
N SER A 164 6.40 -3.27 11.00
CA SER A 164 6.23 -4.40 11.93
C SER A 164 7.23 -4.37 13.10
N PHE A 165 8.46 -3.96 12.84
CA PHE A 165 9.57 -4.11 13.79
C PHE A 165 10.32 -2.80 14.07
N GLY A 166 10.22 -1.80 13.17
CA GLY A 166 10.88 -0.50 13.32
C GLY A 166 12.38 -0.63 13.59
N ASP A 167 12.90 0.24 14.42
CA ASP A 167 14.34 0.31 14.79
C ASP A 167 14.89 -0.97 15.44
N LYS A 168 14.03 -1.91 15.86
CA LYS A 168 14.46 -3.21 16.38
C LYS A 168 15.06 -4.11 15.30
N LEU A 169 14.71 -3.90 14.04
CA LEU A 169 15.18 -4.69 12.92
C LEU A 169 15.84 -3.84 11.83
N ILE A 170 15.34 -2.63 11.61
CA ILE A 170 15.79 -1.74 10.53
C ILE A 170 16.79 -0.74 11.10
N GLY A 171 18.07 -0.93 10.81
CA GLY A 171 19.17 -0.05 11.22
C GLY A 171 19.63 0.93 10.14
N VAL A 172 18.90 1.03 9.02
CA VAL A 172 19.25 1.89 7.87
C VAL A 172 18.12 2.84 7.53
N SER A 173 18.45 4.03 7.05
CA SER A 173 17.43 4.97 6.58
C SER A 173 16.79 4.49 5.28
N LYS A 174 15.56 4.93 5.02
CA LYS A 174 14.84 4.63 3.77
C LYS A 174 15.65 5.02 2.52
N GLU A 175 16.28 6.19 2.51
CA GLU A 175 17.07 6.66 1.37
C GLU A 175 18.35 5.82 1.17
N GLU A 176 18.98 5.41 2.24
CA GLU A 176 20.14 4.51 2.18
C GLU A 176 19.73 3.13 1.66
N TYR A 177 18.63 2.58 2.15
CA TYR A 177 18.09 1.32 1.65
C TYR A 177 17.78 1.40 0.16
N ILE A 178 17.06 2.43 -0.30
CA ILE A 178 16.73 2.61 -1.72
C ILE A 178 18.01 2.62 -2.56
N ARG A 179 18.98 3.47 -2.21
CA ARG A 179 20.23 3.60 -2.95
C ARG A 179 21.00 2.27 -3.07
N ASN A 180 21.12 1.54 -1.96
CA ASN A 180 21.86 0.28 -1.95
C ASN A 180 21.10 -0.85 -2.67
N SER A 181 19.80 -0.94 -2.45
CA SER A 181 18.97 -1.96 -3.10
C SER A 181 18.89 -1.76 -4.61
N ILE A 182 18.82 -0.52 -5.10
CA ILE A 182 18.84 -0.24 -6.54
C ILE A 182 20.17 -0.69 -7.16
N LYS A 183 21.31 -0.41 -6.53
CA LYS A 183 22.61 -0.87 -7.04
C LYS A 183 22.69 -2.39 -7.16
N VAL A 184 22.25 -3.10 -6.12
CA VAL A 184 22.22 -4.58 -6.14
C VAL A 184 21.28 -5.09 -7.22
N PHE A 185 20.07 -4.52 -7.33
CA PHE A 185 19.08 -4.91 -8.33
C PHE A 185 19.60 -4.71 -9.76
N LEU A 186 20.21 -3.55 -10.03
CA LEU A 186 20.78 -3.20 -11.34
C LEU A 186 21.91 -4.14 -11.73
N SER A 187 22.76 -4.57 -10.80
CA SER A 187 23.85 -5.51 -11.08
C SER A 187 23.35 -6.84 -11.68
N GLY A 188 22.11 -7.21 -11.40
CA GLY A 188 21.48 -8.41 -11.93
C GLY A 188 20.77 -8.25 -13.28
N ILE A 189 20.41 -7.02 -13.67
CA ILE A 189 19.56 -6.76 -14.86
C ILE A 189 20.21 -5.89 -15.94
N CYS A 190 21.29 -5.16 -15.63
CA CYS A 190 22.01 -4.35 -16.63
C CYS A 190 22.83 -5.22 -17.60
N VAL A 191 23.00 -4.69 -18.81
CA VAL A 191 23.88 -5.27 -19.85
C VAL A 191 25.32 -4.96 -19.49
#